data_10ac4bcb618fb1fcd38e75b7a0f96ed6
#
_entry.id   10ac4bcb618fb1fcd38e75b7a0f96ed6
#
_cell.length_a   1.000
_cell.length_b   1.000
_cell.length_c   1.000
_cell.angle_alpha   90.00
_cell.angle_beta   90.00
_cell.angle_gamma   90.00
#
_symmetry.space_group_name_H-M   'P 1'
#
loop_
_entity.id
_entity.type
_entity.pdbx_description
1 polymer ?
#
loop_
_entity_poly.entity_id
_entity_poly.type
_entity_poly.pdbx_seq_one_letter_code
_entity_poly.pdbx_strand_id
1 'polypeptide(L)'
;MPNPTTEANTVSIMRTADIVKSDIDLAGLMLRCAQSNFEVVIVLVRPLPPRAHPMVTLSAGGNNATFAATVVPPGAEILLPADASALASGPWQAAPELSVQIAAVEGDEPSAPMHGIIPLAGLGAAIPLLLSNCPSQQ
;
A
#
# COMPACT_ATOMS: atom_id res chain seq x y z
N MET A 1 -6.21 -30.07 -0.02
CA MET A 1 -6.92 -28.99 0.65
C MET A 1 -5.96 -27.89 1.01
N PRO A 2 -6.17 -26.74 0.46
CA PRO A 2 -5.32 -25.66 0.85
C PRO A 2 -5.44 -25.43 2.33
N ASN A 3 -4.56 -24.66 2.85
CA ASN A 3 -4.65 -24.30 4.23
C ASN A 3 -5.74 -23.26 4.41
N PRO A 4 -6.97 -23.68 4.63
CA PRO A 4 -8.07 -22.73 4.62
C PRO A 4 -8.02 -21.77 5.78
N THR A 5 -7.38 -22.15 6.86
CA THR A 5 -7.36 -21.25 8.00
C THR A 5 -6.56 -19.99 7.70
N THR A 6 -5.41 -20.15 7.09
CA THR A 6 -4.59 -18.98 6.80
C THR A 6 -5.19 -18.16 5.68
N GLU A 7 -5.55 -18.81 4.61
CA GLU A 7 -5.99 -18.07 3.46
C GLU A 7 -7.40 -17.54 3.59
N ALA A 8 -8.24 -18.30 4.27
CA ALA A 8 -9.60 -17.85 4.49
C ALA A 8 -9.65 -16.59 5.33
N ASN A 9 -8.66 -16.40 6.20
CA ASN A 9 -8.64 -15.24 7.09
C ASN A 9 -7.83 -14.09 6.53
N THR A 10 -7.22 -14.26 5.36
CA THR A 10 -6.43 -13.21 4.75
C THR A 10 -7.29 -12.51 3.71
N VAL A 11 -7.85 -11.39 4.10
CA VAL A 11 -8.72 -10.62 3.23
C VAL A 11 -7.99 -9.33 2.89
N SER A 12 -7.97 -9.01 1.61
CA SER A 12 -7.28 -7.81 1.15
C SER A 12 -7.92 -7.25 -0.11
N ILE A 13 -7.62 -5.99 -0.35
CA ILE A 13 -7.95 -5.29 -1.59
C ILE A 13 -6.64 -5.02 -2.29
N MET A 14 -6.56 -5.38 -3.57
CA MET A 14 -5.38 -5.08 -4.35
C MET A 14 -5.76 -4.14 -5.48
N ARG A 15 -5.00 -3.08 -5.62
CA ARG A 15 -5.13 -2.15 -6.74
C ARG A 15 -3.82 -2.14 -7.49
N THR A 16 -3.84 -2.63 -8.72
CA THR A 16 -2.65 -2.72 -9.55
C THR A 16 -2.27 -1.35 -10.07
N ALA A 17 -0.97 -1.06 -10.09
CA ALA A 17 -0.48 0.20 -10.63
C ALA A 17 -0.77 0.27 -12.13
N ASP A 18 -1.02 1.47 -12.61
CA ASP A 18 -1.23 1.70 -14.04
C ASP A 18 0.11 1.49 -14.74
N ILE A 19 0.21 0.48 -15.58
CA ILE A 19 1.50 0.08 -16.15
C ILE A 19 2.07 1.11 -17.12
N VAL A 20 1.21 1.94 -17.68
CA VAL A 20 1.66 2.99 -18.60
C VAL A 20 2.23 4.18 -17.85
N LYS A 21 1.67 4.48 -16.68
CA LYS A 21 2.03 5.67 -15.91
C LYS A 21 2.95 5.37 -14.73
N SER A 22 3.39 4.14 -14.59
CA SER A 22 4.14 3.73 -13.41
C SER A 22 5.45 3.08 -13.79
N ASP A 23 6.41 3.17 -12.87
CA ASP A 23 7.65 2.43 -13.03
C ASP A 23 7.35 0.95 -12.97
N ILE A 24 8.14 0.19 -13.72
CA ILE A 24 7.93 -1.25 -13.82
C ILE A 24 8.12 -1.95 -12.48
N ASP A 25 8.86 -1.34 -11.58
CA ASP A 25 9.15 -1.95 -10.28
C ASP A 25 8.02 -1.79 -9.27
N LEU A 26 7.02 -0.98 -9.58
CA LEU A 26 5.88 -0.77 -8.69
C LEU A 26 4.72 -1.64 -9.13
N ALA A 27 4.29 -2.55 -8.28
CA ALA A 27 3.20 -3.46 -8.61
C ALA A 27 1.83 -2.88 -8.25
N GLY A 28 1.72 -2.23 -7.11
CA GLY A 28 0.43 -1.67 -6.73
C GLY A 28 0.31 -1.38 -5.26
N LEU A 29 -0.93 -1.28 -4.83
CA LEU A 29 -1.30 -0.95 -3.47
C LEU A 29 -2.19 -2.05 -2.94
N MET A 30 -1.95 -2.44 -1.69
CA MET A 30 -2.78 -3.44 -1.05
C MET A 30 -3.28 -2.91 0.28
N LEU A 31 -4.57 -3.14 0.55
CA LEU A 31 -5.15 -2.89 1.86
C LEU A 31 -5.52 -4.24 2.44
N ARG A 32 -5.06 -4.52 3.65
CA ARG A 32 -5.35 -5.81 4.25
C ARG A 32 -5.75 -5.64 5.70
N CYS A 33 -6.43 -6.64 6.22
CA CYS A 33 -6.92 -6.60 7.59
C CYS A 33 -5.79 -6.46 8.58
N ALA A 34 -6.01 -5.60 9.55
CA ALA A 34 -5.13 -5.45 10.70
C ALA A 34 -6.01 -5.55 11.94
N GLN A 35 -5.42 -5.46 13.10
CA GLN A 35 -6.12 -5.81 14.33
C GLN A 35 -7.45 -5.11 14.52
N SER A 36 -7.52 -3.83 14.35
CA SER A 36 -8.79 -3.11 14.59
C SER A 36 -9.22 -2.33 13.37
N ASN A 37 -8.52 -2.52 12.26
CA ASN A 37 -8.79 -1.73 11.08
C ASN A 37 -8.12 -2.44 9.92
N PHE A 38 -7.52 -1.70 9.00
CA PHE A 38 -6.74 -2.26 7.93
C PHE A 38 -5.42 -1.51 7.83
N GLU A 39 -4.47 -2.12 7.17
CA GLU A 39 -3.19 -1.47 6.93
C GLU A 39 -2.97 -1.32 5.44
N VAL A 40 -2.18 -0.32 5.08
CA VAL A 40 -1.89 0.02 3.69
C VAL A 40 -0.48 -0.43 3.38
N VAL A 41 -0.33 -1.19 2.29
CA VAL A 41 0.94 -1.78 1.89
C VAL A 41 1.18 -1.43 0.44
N ILE A 42 2.40 -1.00 0.14
CA ILE A 42 2.83 -0.80 -1.25
C ILE A 42 3.51 -2.09 -1.69
N VAL A 43 3.09 -2.62 -2.82
CA VAL A 43 3.62 -3.89 -3.33
C VAL A 43 4.59 -3.60 -4.46
N LEU A 44 5.76 -4.20 -4.40
CA LEU A 44 6.83 -3.98 -5.35
C LEU A 44 7.11 -5.24 -6.15
N VAL A 45 7.54 -5.04 -7.40
CA VAL A 45 8.02 -6.14 -8.23
C VAL A 45 9.46 -6.48 -7.85
N ARG A 46 10.27 -5.44 -7.63
CA ARG A 46 11.66 -5.62 -7.23
C ARG A 46 11.80 -5.36 -5.73
N PRO A 47 12.25 -6.35 -4.97
CA PRO A 47 12.36 -6.17 -3.52
C PRO A 47 13.39 -5.11 -3.15
N LEU A 48 13.15 -4.45 -2.03
CA LEU A 48 14.12 -3.53 -1.45
C LEU A 48 15.00 -4.26 -0.46
N PRO A 49 16.22 -3.76 -0.23
CA PRO A 49 17.08 -4.33 0.80
C PRO A 49 16.44 -4.20 2.17
N PRO A 50 16.74 -5.15 3.07
CA PRO A 50 16.13 -5.10 4.41
C PRO A 50 16.46 -3.84 5.20
N ARG A 51 17.57 -3.18 4.87
CA ARG A 51 17.98 -1.97 5.58
C ARG A 51 17.46 -0.70 4.96
N ALA A 52 16.71 -0.80 3.87
CA ALA A 52 16.18 0.39 3.23
C ALA A 52 15.18 1.08 4.14
N HIS A 53 15.19 2.40 4.08
CA HIS A 53 14.26 3.22 4.85
C HIS A 53 13.47 4.07 3.86
N PRO A 54 12.49 3.46 3.21
CA PRO A 54 11.77 4.19 2.16
C PRO A 54 10.88 5.28 2.73
N MET A 55 10.91 6.42 2.05
CA MET A 55 9.96 7.49 2.31
C MET A 55 8.95 7.47 1.20
N VAL A 56 7.69 7.39 1.56
CA VAL A 56 6.60 7.24 0.60
C VAL A 56 5.76 8.49 0.61
N THR A 57 5.63 9.13 -0.55
CA THR A 57 4.76 10.29 -0.71
C THR A 57 3.54 9.87 -1.49
N LEU A 58 2.37 10.13 -0.93
CA LEU A 58 1.10 9.77 -1.52
C LEU A 58 0.30 11.03 -1.78
N SER A 59 -0.20 11.15 -3.00
CA SER A 59 -0.97 12.33 -3.40
C SER A 59 -2.26 11.88 -4.07
N ALA A 60 -3.37 12.36 -3.56
CA ALA A 60 -4.69 12.06 -4.11
C ALA A 60 -5.59 13.25 -3.89
N GLY A 61 -6.19 13.73 -4.98
CA GLY A 61 -7.17 14.80 -4.90
C GLY A 61 -6.65 16.06 -4.24
N GLY A 62 -5.38 16.39 -4.46
CA GLY A 62 -4.80 17.59 -3.86
C GLY A 62 -4.27 17.40 -2.45
N ASN A 63 -4.40 16.20 -1.92
CA ASN A 63 -3.92 15.85 -0.59
C ASN A 63 -2.59 15.15 -0.70
N ASN A 64 -1.54 15.73 -0.09
CA ASN A 64 -0.20 15.15 -0.13
C ASN A 64 0.23 14.75 1.26
N ALA A 65 0.83 13.58 1.38
CA ALA A 65 1.35 13.11 2.66
C ALA A 65 2.60 12.27 2.41
N THR A 66 3.57 12.42 3.28
CA THR A 66 4.81 11.65 3.21
C THR A 66 4.97 10.86 4.49
N PHE A 67 5.28 9.59 4.33
CA PHE A 67 5.41 8.65 5.46
C PHE A 67 6.75 7.96 5.43
N ALA A 68 7.29 7.73 6.62
CA ALA A 68 8.40 6.79 6.76
C ALA A 68 7.78 5.40 6.81
N ALA A 69 8.22 4.54 5.91
CA ALA A 69 7.62 3.22 5.77
C ALA A 69 8.60 2.14 6.17
N THR A 70 8.07 0.94 6.38
CA THR A 70 8.85 -0.20 6.85
C THR A 70 8.88 -1.27 5.76
N VAL A 71 10.08 -1.74 5.43
CA VAL A 71 10.23 -2.84 4.49
C VAL A 71 9.87 -4.14 5.21
N VAL A 72 8.96 -4.90 4.61
CA VAL A 72 8.53 -6.18 5.16
C VAL A 72 9.30 -7.28 4.42
N PRO A 73 10.03 -8.15 5.13
CA PRO A 73 10.76 -9.21 4.45
C PRO A 73 9.83 -10.10 3.64
N PRO A 74 10.21 -10.51 2.45
CA PRO A 74 11.55 -10.42 1.85
C PRO A 74 11.82 -9.13 1.07
N GLY A 75 11.04 -8.08 1.28
CA GLY A 75 11.35 -6.80 0.69
C GLY A 75 10.42 -6.35 -0.43
N ALA A 76 9.46 -7.19 -0.80
CA ALA A 76 8.52 -6.86 -1.87
C ALA A 76 7.31 -6.08 -1.37
N GLU A 77 7.22 -5.84 -0.07
CA GLU A 77 6.13 -5.08 0.53
C GLU A 77 6.69 -3.97 1.40
N ILE A 78 6.04 -2.82 1.33
CA ILE A 78 6.37 -1.69 2.18
C ILE A 78 5.13 -1.35 2.99
N LEU A 79 5.25 -1.48 4.31
CA LEU A 79 4.13 -1.21 5.20
C LEU A 79 4.12 0.26 5.59
N LEU A 80 2.98 0.90 5.42
CA LEU A 80 2.80 2.30 5.78
C LEU A 80 2.23 2.41 7.19
N PRO A 81 2.50 3.53 7.88
CA PRO A 81 1.95 3.71 9.22
C PRO A 81 0.43 3.88 9.17
N ALA A 82 -0.18 3.82 10.34
CA ALA A 82 -1.64 3.87 10.47
C ALA A 82 -2.25 5.13 9.88
N ASP A 83 -1.49 6.21 9.81
CA ASP A 83 -2.00 7.46 9.23
C ASP A 83 -2.41 7.28 7.78
N ALA A 84 -1.78 6.35 7.06
CA ALA A 84 -2.15 6.08 5.68
C ALA A 84 -3.53 5.45 5.60
N SER A 85 -3.89 4.62 6.57
CA SER A 85 -5.22 4.03 6.61
C SER A 85 -6.29 5.09 6.76
N ALA A 86 -6.01 6.12 7.54
CA ALA A 86 -6.96 7.22 7.71
C ALA A 86 -7.17 7.96 6.39
N LEU A 87 -6.12 8.13 5.59
CA LEU A 87 -6.26 8.75 4.29
C LEU A 87 -7.09 7.89 3.35
N ALA A 88 -6.88 6.60 3.39
CA ALA A 88 -7.65 5.68 2.54
C ALA A 88 -9.12 5.71 2.89
N SER A 89 -9.45 5.91 4.16
CA SER A 89 -10.83 6.00 4.60
C SER A 89 -11.45 7.37 4.38
N GLY A 90 -10.67 8.32 3.93
CA GLY A 90 -11.13 9.70 3.75
C GLY A 90 -10.81 10.25 2.36
N PRO A 91 -9.74 11.06 2.25
CA PRO A 91 -9.50 11.80 1.00
C PRO A 91 -9.35 10.93 -0.24
N TRP A 92 -8.80 9.73 -0.09
CA TRP A 92 -8.58 8.88 -1.27
C TRP A 92 -9.88 8.43 -1.91
N GLN A 93 -10.96 8.35 -1.15
CA GLN A 93 -12.22 7.84 -1.68
C GLN A 93 -12.84 8.77 -2.71
N ALA A 94 -12.50 10.04 -2.64
CA ALA A 94 -13.02 11.02 -3.59
C ALA A 94 -12.08 11.23 -4.78
N ALA A 95 -10.91 10.61 -4.77
CA ALA A 95 -9.93 10.82 -5.82
C ALA A 95 -9.97 9.67 -6.83
N PRO A 96 -9.76 9.95 -8.11
CA PRO A 96 -9.74 8.88 -9.11
C PRO A 96 -8.45 8.08 -9.10
N GLU A 97 -7.36 8.69 -8.65
CA GLU A 97 -6.03 8.08 -8.70
C GLU A 97 -5.22 8.48 -7.49
N LEU A 98 -4.28 7.61 -7.14
CA LEU A 98 -3.29 7.89 -6.12
C LEU A 98 -1.92 7.95 -6.79
N SER A 99 -1.22 9.06 -6.59
CA SER A 99 0.15 9.19 -7.05
C SER A 99 1.07 8.70 -5.94
N VAL A 100 1.96 7.77 -6.28
CA VAL A 100 2.89 7.17 -5.32
C VAL A 100 4.30 7.51 -5.72
N GLN A 101 5.08 7.99 -4.77
CA GLN A 101 6.49 8.24 -5.01
C GLN A 101 7.28 7.67 -3.85
N ILE A 102 8.23 6.80 -4.16
CA ILE A 102 8.99 6.11 -3.14
C ILE A 102 10.46 6.47 -3.30
N ALA A 103 11.03 7.09 -2.29
CA ALA A 103 12.45 7.39 -2.25
C ALA A 103 13.06 6.46 -1.21
N ALA A 104 13.89 5.53 -1.68
CA ALA A 104 14.53 4.58 -0.78
C ALA A 104 15.94 5.05 -0.49
N VAL A 105 16.28 5.08 0.79
CA VAL A 105 17.62 5.43 1.22
C VAL A 105 18.27 4.17 1.76
N GLU A 106 19.45 3.87 1.23
CA GLU A 106 20.15 2.65 1.60
C GLU A 106 21.59 3.03 1.91
N GLY A 107 21.90 3.08 3.19
CA GLY A 107 23.21 3.51 3.60
C GLY A 107 23.46 4.96 3.17
N ASP A 108 24.54 5.17 2.45
CA ASP A 108 24.91 6.50 2.03
C ASP A 108 24.41 6.87 0.67
N GLU A 109 23.75 5.93 -0.02
CA GLU A 109 23.35 6.17 -1.39
C GLU A 109 21.86 6.05 -1.55
N PRO A 110 21.18 7.16 -1.82
CA PRO A 110 19.75 7.08 -2.10
C PRO A 110 19.53 6.42 -3.45
N SER A 111 18.55 5.56 -3.50
CA SER A 111 18.15 4.96 -4.75
C SER A 111 17.35 5.95 -5.57
N ALA A 112 17.28 5.73 -6.88
CA ALA A 112 16.40 6.52 -7.72
C ALA A 112 14.96 6.31 -7.24
N PRO A 113 14.17 7.39 -7.14
CA PRO A 113 12.81 7.23 -6.67
C PRO A 113 11.95 6.45 -7.64
N MET A 114 11.05 5.66 -7.09
CA MET A 114 10.02 4.98 -7.86
C MET A 114 8.78 5.84 -7.88
N HIS A 115 8.07 5.81 -8.99
CA HIS A 115 6.86 6.59 -9.13
C HIS A 115 5.80 5.76 -9.84
N GLY A 116 4.56 5.95 -9.45
CA GLY A 116 3.47 5.28 -10.12
C GLY A 116 2.13 5.90 -9.82
N ILE A 117 1.15 5.47 -10.58
CA ILE A 117 -0.23 5.91 -10.42
C ILE A 117 -1.08 4.67 -10.15
N ILE A 118 -1.89 4.74 -9.14
CA ILE A 118 -2.74 3.63 -8.75
C ILE A 118 -4.19 4.08 -8.85
N PRO A 119 -5.01 3.41 -9.69
CA PRO A 119 -6.41 3.76 -9.79
C PRO A 119 -7.13 3.49 -8.48
N LEU A 120 -7.97 4.42 -8.08
CA LEU A 120 -8.71 4.32 -6.82
C LEU A 120 -10.20 4.13 -7.03
N ALA A 121 -10.65 3.98 -8.27
CA ALA A 121 -12.08 3.84 -8.54
C ALA A 121 -12.66 2.66 -7.76
N GLY A 122 -13.74 2.90 -7.06
CA GLY A 122 -14.40 1.85 -6.29
C GLY A 122 -13.82 1.60 -4.92
N LEU A 123 -12.78 2.33 -4.52
CA LEU A 123 -12.17 2.10 -3.23
C LEU A 123 -13.13 2.37 -2.09
N GLY A 124 -13.93 3.42 -2.21
CA GLY A 124 -14.89 3.76 -1.17
C GLY A 124 -15.92 2.67 -0.93
N ALA A 125 -16.27 1.90 -1.96
CA ALA A 125 -17.17 0.77 -1.81
C ALA A 125 -16.44 -0.48 -1.33
N ALA A 126 -15.17 -0.61 -1.68
CA ALA A 126 -14.41 -1.81 -1.36
C ALA A 126 -13.98 -1.87 0.11
N ILE A 127 -13.66 -0.72 0.70
CA ILE A 127 -13.17 -0.69 2.08
C ILE A 127 -14.18 -1.24 3.08
N PRO A 128 -15.46 -0.83 3.03
CA PRO A 128 -16.44 -1.43 3.95
C PRO A 128 -16.56 -2.93 3.79
N LEU A 129 -16.44 -3.43 2.55
CA LEU A 129 -16.47 -4.87 2.33
C LEU A 129 -15.25 -5.54 2.95
N LEU A 130 -14.09 -4.91 2.82
CA LEU A 130 -12.90 -5.45 3.45
C LEU A 130 -13.09 -5.55 4.96
N LEU A 131 -13.55 -4.47 5.58
CA LEU A 131 -13.68 -4.43 7.02
C LEU A 131 -14.72 -5.43 7.52
N SER A 132 -15.82 -5.61 6.80
CA SER A 132 -16.84 -6.56 7.24
C SER A 132 -16.41 -8.00 7.05
N ASN A 133 -15.36 -8.24 6.27
CA ASN A 133 -14.84 -9.60 6.07
C ASN A 133 -13.54 -9.85 6.83
N CYS A 134 -13.07 -8.89 7.59
CA CYS A 134 -11.89 -9.11 8.41
C CYS A 134 -12.24 -10.00 9.59
N PRO A 135 -11.31 -10.88 10.00
CA PRO A 135 -11.56 -11.70 11.17
C PRO A 135 -11.77 -10.86 12.41
N SER A 136 -12.64 -11.32 13.26
CA SER A 136 -12.87 -10.67 14.52
C SER A 136 -11.61 -10.77 15.38
N GLN A 137 -11.28 -9.71 16.06
CA GLN A 137 -10.12 -9.68 16.94
C GLN A 137 -10.54 -10.10 18.33
N GLN A 138 -9.98 -11.16 18.78
CA GLN A 138 -10.35 -11.74 20.07
C GLN A 138 -9.20 -11.71 21.04
#